data_fb7b55836e75edef407a9b706797fa64
#
_entry.id   fb7b55836e75edef407a9b706797fa64
#
_cell.length_a   1.000
_cell.length_b   1.000
_cell.length_c   1.000
_cell.angle_alpha   90.00
_cell.angle_beta   90.00
_cell.angle_gamma   90.00
#
_symmetry.space_group_name_H-M   'P 1'
#
loop_
_entity.id
_entity.type
_entity.pdbx_description
1 polymer ?
#
loop_
_entity_poly.entity_id
_entity_poly.type
_entity_poly.pdbx_seq_one_letter_code
_entity_poly.pdbx_strand_id
1 'polypeptide(L)'
;MAKKKKVNFEYIWKDRKRVLGMPLSFTRYSMTEDRLFLSVGFFTLKDDEILLYRVRDIDLNRTFWQRFFGVGTINVISSDKTMPQLVLKNVKRPVYVKELIHKQVEEMKLRRRVRVGEIMGEMDNDDDLDIYDE
;
A
#
# COMPACT_ATOMS: atom_id res chain seq x y z
N MET A 1 -16.41 14.95 23.52
CA MET A 1 -16.13 14.22 22.30
C MET A 1 -15.65 12.82 22.60
N ALA A 2 -16.40 11.83 22.21
CA ALA A 2 -15.95 10.46 22.40
C ALA A 2 -14.65 10.25 21.65
N LYS A 3 -13.58 9.99 22.36
CA LYS A 3 -12.33 9.63 21.75
C LYS A 3 -12.54 8.30 21.02
N LYS A 4 -12.54 8.35 19.69
CA LYS A 4 -12.46 7.13 18.90
C LYS A 4 -11.27 6.35 19.42
N LYS A 5 -11.49 5.10 19.79
CA LYS A 5 -10.39 4.21 20.10
C LYS A 5 -9.42 4.27 18.93
N LYS A 6 -8.27 4.86 19.15
CA LYS A 6 -7.21 4.83 18.17
C LYS A 6 -6.76 3.39 18.05
N VAL A 7 -7.17 2.75 16.97
CA VAL A 7 -6.52 1.52 16.58
C VAL A 7 -5.07 1.90 16.29
N ASN A 8 -4.16 1.40 17.10
CA ASN A 8 -2.74 1.67 16.94
C ASN A 8 -2.22 0.92 15.71
N PHE A 9 -2.33 1.55 14.55
CA PHE A 9 -1.64 1.09 13.36
C PHE A 9 -0.21 1.59 13.43
N GLU A 10 0.75 0.71 13.32
CA GLU A 10 2.12 1.10 13.12
C GLU A 10 2.28 1.53 11.66
N TYR A 11 2.42 2.83 11.46
CA TYR A 11 2.63 3.38 10.13
C TYR A 11 4.12 3.35 9.78
N ILE A 12 4.42 2.72 8.64
CA ILE A 12 5.78 2.72 8.09
C ILE A 12 6.09 4.07 7.46
N TRP A 13 5.06 4.69 6.87
CA TRP A 13 5.21 5.95 6.15
C TRP A 13 3.90 6.74 6.17
N LYS A 14 4.04 8.07 6.26
CA LYS A 14 2.94 9.02 6.15
C LYS A 14 3.40 10.25 5.38
N ASP A 15 2.53 10.78 4.53
CA ASP A 15 2.79 12.06 3.86
C ASP A 15 1.45 12.72 3.51
N ARG A 16 1.55 13.95 2.99
CA ARG A 16 0.42 14.68 2.42
C ARG A 16 0.76 15.06 0.99
N LYS A 17 -0.27 15.17 0.16
CA LYS A 17 -0.10 15.73 -1.17
C LYS A 17 0.43 17.16 -1.00
N ARG A 18 1.57 17.44 -1.60
CA ARG A 18 2.22 18.73 -1.47
C ARG A 18 1.77 19.67 -2.58
N VAL A 19 1.45 20.90 -2.18
CA VAL A 19 1.12 21.99 -3.09
C VAL A 19 2.25 22.99 -3.00
N LEU A 20 2.92 23.27 -4.12
CA LEU A 20 4.09 24.15 -4.18
C LEU A 20 5.20 23.73 -3.20
N GLY A 21 5.35 22.41 -2.99
CA GLY A 21 6.35 21.86 -2.07
C GLY A 21 5.95 21.85 -0.60
N MET A 22 4.79 22.41 -0.24
CA MET A 22 4.31 22.50 1.14
C MET A 22 3.14 21.53 1.39
N PRO A 23 3.01 20.96 2.60
CA PRO A 23 1.95 20.00 2.91
C PRO A 23 0.63 20.71 3.23
N LEU A 24 0.06 21.43 2.26
CA LEU A 24 -1.11 22.27 2.45
C LEU A 24 -2.43 21.62 2.03
N SER A 25 -2.42 20.45 1.44
CA SER A 25 -3.64 19.82 0.95
C SER A 25 -4.29 18.91 1.99
N PHE A 26 -5.56 18.58 1.79
CA PHE A 26 -6.32 17.65 2.63
C PHE A 26 -6.23 16.21 2.14
N THR A 27 -5.33 15.94 1.20
CA THR A 27 -5.04 14.59 0.73
C THR A 27 -3.87 14.03 1.51
N ARG A 28 -4.12 12.92 2.20
CA ARG A 28 -3.12 12.27 3.05
C ARG A 28 -2.83 10.87 2.55
N TYR A 29 -1.57 10.50 2.64
CA TYR A 29 -1.10 9.17 2.28
C TYR A 29 -0.50 8.50 3.50
N SER A 30 -0.72 7.22 3.65
CA SER A 30 -0.09 6.46 4.71
C SER A 30 0.08 5.01 4.30
N MET A 31 1.04 4.34 4.92
CA MET A 31 1.31 2.93 4.66
C MET A 31 1.56 2.22 5.99
N THR A 32 0.85 1.13 6.20
CA THR A 32 1.12 0.20 7.28
C THR A 32 1.92 -0.98 6.72
N GLU A 33 2.15 -1.99 7.55
CA GLU A 33 2.87 -3.18 7.14
C GLU A 33 2.24 -3.88 5.93
N ASP A 34 0.90 -3.94 5.88
CA ASP A 34 0.15 -4.73 4.90
C ASP A 34 -0.76 -3.91 3.96
N ARG A 35 -0.91 -2.60 4.18
CA ARG A 35 -1.86 -1.77 3.44
C ARG A 35 -1.30 -0.42 3.07
N LEU A 36 -1.84 0.12 1.99
CA LEU A 36 -1.58 1.49 1.55
C LEU A 36 -2.90 2.25 1.56
N PHE A 37 -2.90 3.42 2.19
CA PHE A 37 -4.10 4.24 2.39
C PHE A 37 -4.01 5.57 1.66
N LEU A 38 -5.14 5.99 1.12
CA LEU A 38 -5.33 7.32 0.57
C LEU A 38 -6.57 7.93 1.23
N SER A 39 -6.41 9.07 1.89
CA SER A 39 -7.50 9.78 2.54
C SER A 39 -7.63 11.17 1.95
N VAL A 40 -8.82 11.50 1.46
CA VAL A 40 -9.11 12.79 0.81
C VAL A 40 -10.28 13.46 1.49
N GLY A 41 -10.14 14.75 1.76
CA GLY A 41 -11.25 15.56 2.20
C GLY A 41 -11.03 16.27 3.52
N PHE A 42 -11.85 17.31 3.74
CA PHE A 42 -11.87 18.10 4.96
C PHE A 42 -13.20 17.94 5.70
N PHE A 43 -14.30 18.25 5.02
CA PHE A 43 -15.65 18.09 5.58
C PHE A 43 -16.16 16.65 5.44
N THR A 44 -15.88 16.03 4.31
CA THR A 44 -16.23 14.65 4.03
C THR A 44 -14.94 13.87 3.73
N LEU A 45 -14.67 12.86 4.53
CA LEU A 45 -13.48 12.02 4.35
C LEU A 45 -13.81 10.86 3.43
N LYS A 46 -13.03 10.73 2.37
CA LYS A 46 -13.04 9.56 1.51
C LYS A 46 -11.73 8.80 1.72
N ASP A 47 -11.84 7.58 2.22
CA ASP A 47 -10.70 6.74 2.49
C ASP A 47 -10.67 5.58 1.49
N ASP A 48 -9.57 5.49 0.75
CA ASP A 48 -9.29 4.37 -0.14
C ASP A 48 -8.11 3.58 0.40
N GLU A 49 -8.16 2.26 0.26
CA GLU A 49 -7.04 1.41 0.69
C GLU A 49 -6.82 0.27 -0.28
N ILE A 50 -5.58 -0.18 -0.39
CA ILE A 50 -5.22 -1.39 -1.12
C ILE A 50 -4.31 -2.26 -0.25
N LEU A 51 -4.50 -3.56 -0.37
CA LEU A 51 -3.62 -4.54 0.26
C LEU A 51 -2.33 -4.63 -0.54
N LEU A 52 -1.20 -4.53 0.14
CA LEU A 52 0.10 -4.47 -0.53
C LEU A 52 0.42 -5.73 -1.34
N TYR A 53 -0.04 -6.92 -0.89
CA TYR A 53 0.21 -8.14 -1.64
C TYR A 53 -0.52 -8.17 -2.99
N ARG A 54 -1.51 -7.29 -3.20
CA ARG A 54 -2.26 -7.18 -4.46
C ARG A 54 -1.64 -6.21 -5.44
N VAL A 55 -0.59 -5.51 -5.05
CA VAL A 55 0.09 -4.55 -5.93
C VAL A 55 0.80 -5.31 -7.05
N ARG A 56 0.54 -4.90 -8.28
CA ARG A 56 1.12 -5.51 -9.47
C ARG A 56 2.30 -4.72 -10.01
N ASP A 57 2.20 -3.39 -9.95
CA ASP A 57 3.23 -2.52 -10.50
C ASP A 57 3.24 -1.18 -9.78
N ILE A 58 4.38 -0.51 -9.80
CA ILE A 58 4.55 0.79 -9.18
C ILE A 58 5.33 1.66 -10.16
N ASP A 59 4.72 2.75 -10.63
CA ASP A 59 5.35 3.69 -11.55
C ASP A 59 5.60 5.02 -10.85
N LEU A 60 6.71 5.63 -11.19
CA LEU A 60 7.04 6.98 -10.75
C LEU A 60 7.06 7.92 -11.95
N ASN A 61 6.30 9.00 -11.86
CA ASN A 61 6.27 10.05 -12.87
C ASN A 61 6.60 11.38 -12.23
N ARG A 62 7.52 12.12 -12.83
CA ARG A 62 7.96 13.42 -12.36
C ARG A 62 7.93 14.41 -13.50
N THR A 63 7.03 15.40 -13.40
CA THR A 63 7.03 16.53 -14.32
C THR A 63 8.16 17.50 -13.96
N PHE A 64 8.44 18.44 -14.85
CA PHE A 64 9.47 19.45 -14.62
C PHE A 64 9.22 20.24 -13.32
N TRP A 65 7.99 20.67 -13.09
CA TRP A 65 7.63 21.41 -11.89
C TRP A 65 7.72 20.57 -10.63
N GLN A 66 7.33 19.29 -10.73
CA GLN A 66 7.46 18.35 -9.60
C GLN A 66 8.92 18.16 -9.21
N ARG A 67 9.80 18.04 -10.20
CA ARG A 67 11.25 17.92 -9.94
C ARG A 67 11.80 19.16 -9.26
N PHE A 68 11.31 20.33 -9.66
CA PHE A 68 11.71 21.60 -9.06
C PHE A 68 11.34 21.67 -7.58
N PHE A 69 10.13 21.21 -7.22
CA PHE A 69 9.66 21.19 -5.84
C PHE A 69 10.07 19.95 -5.05
N GLY A 70 10.82 19.05 -5.65
CA GLY A 70 11.30 17.83 -4.99
C GLY A 70 10.21 16.80 -4.72
N VAL A 71 9.14 16.81 -5.53
CA VAL A 71 8.02 15.87 -5.40
C VAL A 71 7.85 15.04 -6.68
N GLY A 72 6.99 14.04 -6.62
CA GLY A 72 6.65 13.21 -7.77
C GLY A 72 5.33 12.51 -7.56
N THR A 73 4.83 11.89 -8.62
CA THR A 73 3.58 11.13 -8.59
C THR A 73 3.90 9.65 -8.67
N ILE A 74 3.41 8.88 -7.71
CA ILE A 74 3.57 7.43 -7.68
C ILE A 74 2.24 6.79 -8.04
N ASN A 75 2.22 6.00 -9.11
CA ASN A 75 1.07 5.20 -9.50
C ASN A 75 1.24 3.78 -9.00
N VAL A 76 0.34 3.34 -8.15
CA VAL A 76 0.33 1.98 -7.62
C VAL A 76 -0.79 1.22 -8.31
N ILE A 77 -0.43 0.23 -9.10
CA ILE A 77 -1.38 -0.59 -9.86
C ILE A 77 -1.62 -1.89 -9.12
N SER A 78 -2.89 -2.18 -8.89
CA SER A 78 -3.34 -3.30 -8.07
C SER A 78 -4.19 -4.28 -8.88
N SER A 79 -4.26 -5.52 -8.42
CA SER A 79 -5.19 -6.51 -8.96
C SER A 79 -6.58 -6.41 -8.33
N ASP A 80 -6.78 -5.47 -7.41
CA ASP A 80 -8.07 -5.24 -6.76
C ASP A 80 -9.09 -4.68 -7.75
N LYS A 81 -10.25 -5.32 -7.85
CA LYS A 81 -11.30 -4.91 -8.79
C LYS A 81 -11.96 -3.58 -8.40
N THR A 82 -12.03 -3.30 -7.11
CA THR A 82 -12.65 -2.06 -6.61
C THR A 82 -11.71 -0.88 -6.64
N MET A 83 -10.41 -1.14 -6.53
CA MET A 83 -9.37 -0.11 -6.54
C MET A 83 -8.18 -0.58 -7.38
N PRO A 84 -8.33 -0.58 -8.71
CA PRO A 84 -7.27 -1.09 -9.59
C PRO A 84 -6.04 -0.18 -9.65
N GLN A 85 -6.18 1.07 -9.25
CA GLN A 85 -5.08 2.03 -9.26
C GLN A 85 -5.21 3.00 -8.10
N LEU A 86 -4.10 3.24 -7.41
CA LEU A 86 -3.98 4.27 -6.38
C LEU A 86 -2.90 5.25 -6.80
N VAL A 87 -3.26 6.53 -6.89
CA VAL A 87 -2.34 7.58 -7.34
C VAL A 87 -1.93 8.44 -6.15
N LEU A 88 -0.62 8.46 -5.87
CA LEU A 88 -0.04 9.30 -4.83
C LEU A 88 0.59 10.52 -5.49
N LYS A 89 -0.16 11.62 -5.55
CA LYS A 89 0.29 12.86 -6.21
C LYS A 89 1.16 13.69 -5.29
N ASN A 90 2.19 14.26 -5.86
CA ASN A 90 3.05 15.26 -5.19
C ASN A 90 3.59 14.76 -3.85
N VAL A 91 4.18 13.59 -3.88
CA VAL A 91 4.82 12.98 -2.71
C VAL A 91 6.26 13.49 -2.62
N LYS A 92 6.67 13.87 -1.41
CA LYS A 92 8.06 14.25 -1.15
C LYS A 92 8.96 13.02 -1.18
N ARG A 93 10.17 13.19 -1.71
CA ARG A 93 11.15 12.11 -1.87
C ARG A 93 10.56 10.91 -2.60
N PRO A 94 10.05 11.11 -3.81
CA PRO A 94 9.26 10.07 -4.46
C PRO A 94 10.04 8.80 -4.78
N VAL A 95 11.33 8.91 -5.07
CA VAL A 95 12.18 7.74 -5.33
C VAL A 95 12.29 6.89 -4.06
N TYR A 96 12.57 7.53 -2.93
CA TYR A 96 12.65 6.84 -1.66
C TYR A 96 11.33 6.17 -1.29
N VAL A 97 10.21 6.87 -1.46
CA VAL A 97 8.87 6.35 -1.14
C VAL A 97 8.52 5.18 -2.07
N LYS A 98 8.82 5.31 -3.36
CA LYS A 98 8.61 4.22 -4.33
C LYS A 98 9.36 2.95 -3.89
N GLU A 99 10.63 3.10 -3.53
CA GLU A 99 11.44 1.97 -3.08
C GLU A 99 10.92 1.38 -1.77
N LEU A 100 10.46 2.23 -0.85
CA LEU A 100 9.88 1.79 0.40
C LEU A 100 8.61 0.97 0.17
N ILE A 101 7.73 1.44 -0.71
CA ILE A 101 6.50 0.74 -1.08
C ILE A 101 6.85 -0.60 -1.75
N HIS A 102 7.78 -0.56 -2.69
CA HIS A 102 8.22 -1.75 -3.42
C HIS A 102 8.76 -2.83 -2.47
N LYS A 103 9.62 -2.43 -1.54
CA LYS A 103 10.18 -3.33 -0.54
C LYS A 103 9.08 -3.96 0.32
N GLN A 104 8.12 -3.16 0.77
CA GLN A 104 7.04 -3.63 1.62
C GLN A 104 6.09 -4.55 0.84
N VAL A 105 5.82 -4.24 -0.43
CA VAL A 105 5.02 -5.09 -1.31
C VAL A 105 5.66 -6.46 -1.47
N GLU A 106 6.95 -6.49 -1.76
CA GLU A 106 7.69 -7.76 -1.92
C GLU A 106 7.69 -8.57 -0.64
N GLU A 107 7.84 -7.92 0.50
CA GLU A 107 7.80 -8.58 1.80
C GLU A 107 6.43 -9.20 2.07
N MET A 108 5.35 -8.48 1.78
CA MET A 108 4.00 -9.01 1.99
C MET A 108 3.67 -10.15 1.03
N LYS A 109 4.13 -10.07 -0.21
CA LYS A 109 3.98 -11.17 -1.17
C LYS A 109 4.72 -12.41 -0.72
N LEU A 110 5.92 -12.23 -0.17
CA LEU A 110 6.72 -13.35 0.34
C LEU A 110 6.04 -14.01 1.54
N ARG A 111 5.55 -13.23 2.49
CA ARG A 111 4.84 -13.74 3.67
C ARG A 111 3.60 -14.52 3.26
N ARG A 112 2.84 -14.00 2.32
CA ARG A 112 1.64 -14.66 1.81
C ARG A 112 1.97 -15.97 1.10
N ARG A 113 3.04 -15.97 0.33
CA ARG A 113 3.51 -17.15 -0.40
C ARG A 113 3.93 -18.27 0.55
N VAL A 114 4.65 -17.94 1.60
CA VAL A 114 5.05 -18.88 2.65
C VAL A 114 3.82 -19.44 3.37
N ARG A 115 2.86 -18.58 3.72
CA ARG A 115 1.63 -18.98 4.39
C ARG A 115 0.79 -19.94 3.54
N VAL A 116 0.63 -19.63 2.26
CA VAL A 116 -0.08 -20.49 1.32
C VAL A 116 0.64 -21.81 1.15
N GLY A 117 1.97 -21.80 1.08
CA GLY A 117 2.80 -22.99 1.00
C GLY A 117 2.61 -23.92 2.19
N GLU A 118 2.52 -23.37 3.40
CA GLU A 118 2.25 -24.15 4.61
C GLU A 118 0.88 -24.82 4.56
N ILE A 119 -0.15 -24.08 4.16
CA ILE A 119 -1.52 -24.60 4.04
C ILE A 119 -1.58 -25.70 2.99
N MET A 120 -0.93 -25.52 1.84
CA MET A 120 -0.86 -26.54 0.80
C MET A 120 -0.09 -27.78 1.25
N GLY A 121 0.99 -27.59 2.02
CA GLY A 121 1.73 -28.68 2.60
C GLY A 121 0.90 -29.54 3.54
N GLU A 122 0.06 -28.91 4.35
CA GLU A 122 -0.87 -29.62 5.23
C GLU A 122 -1.93 -30.40 4.43
N MET A 123 -2.46 -29.78 3.38
CA MET A 123 -3.42 -30.44 2.49
C MET A 123 -2.83 -31.64 1.77
N ASP A 124 -1.60 -31.52 1.28
CA ASP A 124 -0.90 -32.63 0.63
C ASP A 124 -0.68 -33.79 1.60
N ASN A 125 -0.36 -33.51 2.85
CA ASN A 125 -0.22 -34.49 3.88
C ASN A 125 -1.53 -35.24 4.18
N ASP A 126 -2.64 -34.50 4.20
CA ASP A 126 -3.96 -35.07 4.39
C ASP A 126 -4.37 -35.96 3.21
N ASP A 127 -4.09 -35.52 2.00
CA ASP A 127 -4.34 -36.30 0.78
C ASP A 127 -3.50 -37.58 0.77
N ASP A 128 -2.24 -37.52 1.17
CA ASP A 128 -1.37 -38.69 1.29
C ASP A 128 -1.91 -39.66 2.33
N LEU A 129 -2.46 -39.17 3.42
CA LEU A 129 -3.09 -40.01 4.45
C LEU A 129 -4.32 -40.74 3.91
N ASP A 130 -5.14 -40.03 3.12
CA ASP A 130 -6.33 -40.61 2.49
C ASP A 130 -5.98 -41.69 1.50
N ILE A 131 -4.88 -41.56 0.77
CA ILE A 131 -4.37 -42.57 -0.17
C ILE A 131 -3.91 -43.84 0.58
N TYR A 132 -3.32 -43.72 1.74
CA TYR A 132 -2.81 -44.85 2.54
C TYR A 132 -3.90 -45.56 3.32
N ASP A 133 -5.04 -44.91 3.55
CA ASP A 133 -6.17 -45.47 4.30
C ASP A 133 -7.07 -46.38 3.44
N GLU A 134 -6.83 -46.44 2.15
CA GLU A 134 -7.52 -47.43 1.29
C GLU A 134 -6.93 -48.86 1.51
#